data_e0c893dc7f522a647dc05a93d9239976
#
_entry.id   e0c893dc7f522a647dc05a93d9239976
#
_cell.length_a   1.000
_cell.length_b   1.000
_cell.length_c   1.000
_cell.angle_alpha   90.00
_cell.angle_beta   90.00
_cell.angle_gamma   90.00
#
_symmetry.space_group_name_H-M   'P 1'
#
loop_
_entity.id
_entity.type
_entity.pdbx_description
1 polymer ?
#
loop_
_entity_poly.entity_id
_entity_poly.type
_entity_poly.pdbx_seq_one_letter_code
_entity_poly.pdbx_strand_id
1 'polypeptide(L)'
;MTGTEIHSHRKHSLGMLWTLWVIVSIFPLLAYASPLWQNVLADTPIADLIWIPILALGWATWSILTGDFNRPDDSELNGILGLTLAVVVGLSLVLGPVRWPTFFVFNHGGLLLWPLWILAMTWIFWGIEATRKVFAPLLYLVLVWPPIFEAIANNTQTALVKWAIAVLNDLSHHVSWLHAAQIAGTFGVNYHGQNILVVVAEACSGADSLLGAAIVIPVIWFMLQGGNGKKTVLSSVALFGALILNWIRLAVIVLCVHILGPSVTFHYIHPVLGFILFGLLAVMLVILLKPLKLHMPTIQMSSTVRFAGWGRISGAVLVSAVLFFFLRPLFNLAQGTFGNPSPVKRYRVATFLPSLPQFQKSPAYYANESSVLGPDSATQADLYVMPHSGKETLVEMWSTANASRLATYGFHACLLYHGDNIVASQSFQLVHGVVATAYAVSLPPSTVGGQRSTYVDIEWSDAVKTSQGIRYQRWSIASFPASTPNPTNLHLPNHLEPLTAIEAMTAPGTHGLWPLATLHTKTVLIALADEMFHASLRNHE
;
A
#
# COMPACT_ATOMS: atom_id res chain seq x y z
N MET A 1 -47.73 -12.46 28.76
CA MET A 1 -46.61 -11.64 28.33
C MET A 1 -47.14 -10.34 27.80
N THR A 2 -46.80 -9.25 28.42
CA THR A 2 -47.25 -7.91 28.02
C THR A 2 -46.47 -7.45 26.79
N GLY A 3 -47.07 -6.65 25.90
CA GLY A 3 -46.46 -6.20 24.66
C GLY A 3 -45.07 -5.54 24.81
N THR A 4 -44.75 -5.04 25.98
CA THR A 4 -43.45 -4.46 26.35
C THR A 4 -42.36 -5.51 26.52
N GLU A 5 -42.64 -6.71 27.01
CA GLU A 5 -41.67 -7.79 27.15
C GLU A 5 -41.28 -8.38 25.79
N ILE A 6 -42.24 -8.53 24.87
CA ILE A 6 -41.99 -9.01 23.52
C ILE A 6 -41.10 -8.03 22.73
N HIS A 7 -41.29 -6.73 22.90
CA HIS A 7 -40.47 -5.68 22.28
C HIS A 7 -39.03 -5.65 22.83
N SER A 8 -38.86 -5.88 24.13
CA SER A 8 -37.54 -5.93 24.77
C SER A 8 -36.73 -7.15 24.29
N HIS A 9 -37.30 -8.34 24.31
CA HIS A 9 -36.64 -9.57 23.80
C HIS A 9 -36.25 -9.46 22.34
N ARG A 10 -37.08 -8.82 21.51
CA ARG A 10 -36.82 -8.64 20.08
C ARG A 10 -35.63 -7.69 19.81
N LYS A 11 -35.49 -6.63 20.58
CA LYS A 11 -34.37 -5.67 20.51
C LYS A 11 -33.04 -6.32 20.90
N HIS A 12 -33.02 -7.14 21.94
CA HIS A 12 -31.81 -7.83 22.39
C HIS A 12 -31.33 -8.86 21.37
N SER A 13 -32.22 -9.62 20.74
CA SER A 13 -31.87 -10.59 19.70
C SER A 13 -31.31 -9.90 18.44
N LEU A 14 -31.82 -8.74 18.08
CA LEU A 14 -31.34 -7.94 16.95
C LEU A 14 -29.90 -7.45 17.16
N GLY A 15 -29.62 -6.89 18.33
CA GLY A 15 -28.30 -6.43 18.70
C GLY A 15 -27.24 -7.55 18.66
N MET A 16 -27.60 -8.74 19.18
CA MET A 16 -26.70 -9.88 19.17
C MET A 16 -26.38 -10.39 17.75
N LEU A 17 -27.39 -10.50 16.90
CA LEU A 17 -27.19 -10.91 15.50
C LEU A 17 -26.31 -9.95 14.73
N TRP A 18 -26.54 -8.66 14.96
CA TRP A 18 -25.76 -7.63 14.36
C TRP A 18 -24.29 -7.68 14.81
N THR A 19 -24.06 -7.86 16.09
CA THR A 19 -22.71 -8.04 16.65
C THR A 19 -22.02 -9.27 16.05
N LEU A 20 -22.72 -10.40 15.92
CA LEU A 20 -22.20 -11.59 15.29
C LEU A 20 -21.84 -11.36 13.81
N TRP A 21 -22.71 -10.67 13.04
CA TRP A 21 -22.41 -10.33 11.66
C TRP A 21 -21.14 -9.48 11.52
N VAL A 22 -20.97 -8.45 12.37
CA VAL A 22 -19.76 -7.62 12.38
C VAL A 22 -18.53 -8.46 12.71
N ILE A 23 -18.59 -9.28 13.76
CA ILE A 23 -17.46 -10.13 14.19
C ILE A 23 -17.06 -11.07 13.06
N VAL A 24 -18.01 -11.79 12.45
CA VAL A 24 -17.73 -12.75 11.38
C VAL A 24 -17.25 -12.04 10.10
N SER A 25 -17.73 -10.80 9.84
CA SER A 25 -17.30 -9.98 8.72
C SER A 25 -15.84 -9.53 8.83
N ILE A 26 -15.34 -9.31 10.05
CA ILE A 26 -13.96 -8.88 10.30
C ILE A 26 -12.95 -10.06 10.19
N PHE A 27 -13.43 -11.28 10.22
CA PHE A 27 -12.60 -12.46 10.36
C PHE A 27 -11.39 -12.54 9.38
N PRO A 28 -11.53 -12.32 8.06
CA PRO A 28 -10.40 -12.36 7.13
C PRO A 28 -9.35 -11.27 7.42
N LEU A 29 -9.75 -10.15 8.04
CA LEU A 29 -8.85 -9.07 8.39
C LEU A 29 -7.80 -9.50 9.42
N LEU A 30 -8.08 -10.51 10.25
CA LEU A 30 -7.15 -10.95 11.30
C LEU A 30 -5.79 -11.39 10.75
N ALA A 31 -5.76 -11.93 9.52
CA ALA A 31 -4.51 -12.30 8.84
C ALA A 31 -3.69 -11.05 8.43
N TYR A 32 -4.35 -9.93 8.17
CA TYR A 32 -3.76 -8.69 7.66
C TYR A 32 -3.72 -7.55 8.68
N ALA A 33 -4.20 -7.79 9.90
CA ALA A 33 -4.26 -6.74 10.94
C ALA A 33 -2.87 -6.20 11.30
N SER A 34 -1.87 -7.08 11.42
CA SER A 34 -0.50 -6.66 11.73
C SER A 34 0.13 -5.80 10.62
N PRO A 35 0.12 -6.21 9.33
CA PRO A 35 0.57 -5.35 8.25
C PRO A 35 -0.15 -4.00 8.18
N LEU A 36 -1.47 -3.98 8.30
CA LEU A 36 -2.24 -2.73 8.28
C LEU A 36 -1.88 -1.81 9.45
N TRP A 37 -1.67 -2.38 10.64
CA TRP A 37 -1.22 -1.60 11.79
C TRP A 37 0.20 -1.06 11.61
N GLN A 38 1.10 -1.85 11.03
CA GLN A 38 2.46 -1.39 10.70
C GLN A 38 2.46 -0.23 9.70
N ASN A 39 1.48 -0.19 8.77
CA ASN A 39 1.32 0.94 7.85
C ASN A 39 0.99 2.24 8.59
N VAL A 40 0.15 2.17 9.64
CA VAL A 40 -0.15 3.34 10.49
C VAL A 40 1.11 3.89 11.17
N LEU A 41 2.02 2.99 11.57
CA LEU A 41 3.28 3.39 12.22
C LEU A 41 4.36 3.83 11.22
N ALA A 42 4.10 3.66 9.92
CA ALA A 42 5.09 3.88 8.88
C ALA A 42 5.24 5.34 8.45
N ASP A 43 4.33 6.23 8.86
CA ASP A 43 4.28 7.64 8.45
C ASP A 43 4.31 7.83 6.92
N THR A 44 3.53 6.98 6.22
CA THR A 44 3.40 6.97 4.76
C THR A 44 1.96 7.28 4.36
N PRO A 45 1.67 7.70 3.11
CA PRO A 45 0.30 7.93 2.64
C PRO A 45 -0.64 6.74 2.85
N ILE A 46 -0.10 5.51 2.91
CA ILE A 46 -0.86 4.30 3.18
C ILE A 46 -1.22 4.11 4.66
N ALA A 47 -0.76 4.97 5.57
CA ALA A 47 -1.21 4.97 6.96
C ALA A 47 -2.74 5.14 7.08
N ASP A 48 -3.33 5.86 6.14
CA ASP A 48 -4.77 6.11 6.08
C ASP A 48 -5.61 4.88 5.71
N LEU A 49 -5.00 3.80 5.21
CA LEU A 49 -5.71 2.57 4.82
C LEU A 49 -6.53 1.98 5.97
N ILE A 50 -6.12 2.17 7.23
CA ILE A 50 -6.84 1.63 8.39
C ILE A 50 -8.23 2.25 8.56
N TRP A 51 -8.45 3.46 8.06
CA TRP A 51 -9.74 4.12 8.15
C TRP A 51 -10.77 3.52 7.18
N ILE A 52 -10.33 2.95 6.04
CA ILE A 52 -11.22 2.39 5.03
C ILE A 52 -12.11 1.27 5.60
N PRO A 53 -11.56 0.22 6.27
CA PRO A 53 -12.39 -0.80 6.90
C PRO A 53 -13.36 -0.26 7.93
N ILE A 54 -12.91 0.66 8.77
CA ILE A 54 -13.74 1.26 9.83
C ILE A 54 -14.93 2.00 9.20
N LEU A 55 -14.65 2.84 8.21
CA LEU A 55 -15.66 3.61 7.51
C LEU A 55 -16.60 2.72 6.68
N ALA A 56 -16.05 1.71 5.97
CA ALA A 56 -16.84 0.77 5.17
C ALA A 56 -17.82 -0.04 6.03
N LEU A 57 -17.34 -0.60 7.15
CA LEU A 57 -18.17 -1.36 8.08
C LEU A 57 -19.21 -0.47 8.79
N GLY A 58 -18.80 0.73 9.19
CA GLY A 58 -19.73 1.72 9.75
C GLY A 58 -20.83 2.08 8.74
N TRP A 59 -20.45 2.34 7.50
CA TRP A 59 -21.40 2.65 6.43
C TRP A 59 -22.29 1.45 6.06
N ALA A 60 -21.75 0.24 5.92
CA ALA A 60 -22.54 -0.97 5.67
C ALA A 60 -23.56 -1.22 6.77
N THR A 61 -23.10 -1.10 8.02
CA THR A 61 -23.94 -1.14 9.20
C THR A 61 -25.10 -0.15 9.15
N TRP A 62 -24.77 1.09 8.94
CA TRP A 62 -25.75 2.16 8.79
C TRP A 62 -26.77 1.84 7.70
N SER A 63 -26.29 1.38 6.53
CA SER A 63 -27.13 1.06 5.39
C SER A 63 -28.10 -0.11 5.67
N ILE A 64 -27.67 -1.09 6.48
CA ILE A 64 -28.53 -2.19 6.91
C ILE A 64 -29.55 -1.70 7.95
N LEU A 65 -29.14 -0.91 8.95
CA LEU A 65 -30.03 -0.43 10.00
C LEU A 65 -31.11 0.53 9.51
N THR A 66 -30.81 1.31 8.46
CA THR A 66 -31.77 2.25 7.84
C THR A 66 -32.51 1.66 6.65
N GLY A 67 -32.17 0.42 6.24
CA GLY A 67 -32.78 -0.27 5.11
C GLY A 67 -34.17 -0.80 5.44
N ASP A 68 -35.08 -0.64 4.48
CA ASP A 68 -36.36 -1.32 4.51
C ASP A 68 -36.28 -2.55 3.60
N PHE A 69 -36.50 -3.73 4.19
CA PHE A 69 -36.41 -5.03 3.51
C PHE A 69 -37.82 -5.64 3.42
N ASN A 70 -38.64 -5.09 2.54
CA ASN A 70 -40.08 -5.41 2.48
C ASN A 70 -40.45 -6.59 1.58
N ARG A 71 -39.48 -7.23 0.89
CA ARG A 71 -39.80 -8.34 -0.02
C ARG A 71 -39.74 -9.70 0.66
N PRO A 72 -40.62 -10.64 0.28
CA PRO A 72 -40.48 -12.03 0.69
C PRO A 72 -39.20 -12.59 0.04
N ASP A 73 -38.20 -12.83 0.85
CA ASP A 73 -36.93 -13.32 0.42
C ASP A 73 -36.91 -14.85 0.53
N ASP A 74 -36.45 -15.54 -0.53
CA ASP A 74 -36.26 -16.98 -0.50
C ASP A 74 -35.11 -17.31 0.45
N SER A 75 -35.49 -17.72 1.63
CA SER A 75 -34.55 -17.93 2.72
C SER A 75 -33.57 -19.09 2.47
N GLU A 76 -33.97 -20.10 1.68
CA GLU A 76 -33.11 -21.25 1.37
C GLU A 76 -32.08 -20.86 0.31
N LEU A 77 -32.50 -20.16 -0.75
CA LEU A 77 -31.63 -19.66 -1.78
C LEU A 77 -30.53 -18.75 -1.21
N ASN A 78 -30.88 -17.84 -0.31
CA ASN A 78 -29.91 -16.96 0.36
C ASN A 78 -28.87 -17.72 1.17
N GLY A 79 -29.32 -18.77 1.88
CA GLY A 79 -28.43 -19.64 2.63
C GLY A 79 -27.46 -20.39 1.73
N ILE A 80 -27.96 -20.97 0.63
CA ILE A 80 -27.15 -21.72 -0.33
C ILE A 80 -26.13 -20.80 -1.01
N LEU A 81 -26.56 -19.67 -1.56
CA LEU A 81 -25.68 -18.74 -2.26
C LEU A 81 -24.64 -18.13 -1.31
N GLY A 82 -25.06 -17.69 -0.14
CA GLY A 82 -24.16 -17.12 0.86
C GLY A 82 -23.12 -18.12 1.36
N LEU A 83 -23.52 -19.36 1.65
CA LEU A 83 -22.60 -20.40 2.09
C LEU A 83 -21.64 -20.80 0.97
N THR A 84 -22.13 -20.97 -0.26
CA THR A 84 -21.28 -21.29 -1.42
C THR A 84 -20.23 -20.20 -1.63
N LEU A 85 -20.64 -18.94 -1.62
CA LEU A 85 -19.70 -17.82 -1.77
C LEU A 85 -18.69 -17.79 -0.60
N ALA A 86 -19.14 -18.00 0.64
CA ALA A 86 -18.25 -18.05 1.80
C ALA A 86 -17.21 -19.18 1.70
N VAL A 87 -17.62 -20.36 1.23
CA VAL A 87 -16.69 -21.49 1.02
C VAL A 87 -15.68 -21.17 -0.08
N VAL A 88 -16.13 -20.65 -1.23
CA VAL A 88 -15.23 -20.27 -2.34
C VAL A 88 -14.22 -19.21 -1.91
N VAL A 89 -14.68 -18.14 -1.27
CA VAL A 89 -13.81 -17.08 -0.77
C VAL A 89 -12.87 -17.60 0.31
N GLY A 90 -13.39 -18.40 1.23
CA GLY A 90 -12.60 -19.00 2.30
C GLY A 90 -11.50 -19.91 1.77
N LEU A 91 -11.83 -20.80 0.82
CA LEU A 91 -10.82 -21.65 0.16
C LEU A 91 -9.79 -20.81 -0.59
N SER A 92 -10.20 -19.73 -1.26
CA SER A 92 -9.29 -18.82 -1.93
C SER A 92 -8.35 -18.11 -0.95
N LEU A 93 -8.83 -17.70 0.23
CA LEU A 93 -8.00 -17.12 1.29
C LEU A 93 -7.00 -18.11 1.89
N VAL A 94 -7.36 -19.39 1.93
CA VAL A 94 -6.53 -20.46 2.49
C VAL A 94 -5.50 -20.96 1.48
N LEU A 95 -5.91 -21.24 0.23
CA LEU A 95 -5.06 -21.84 -0.80
C LEU A 95 -4.31 -20.80 -1.64
N GLY A 96 -4.85 -19.59 -1.76
CA GLY A 96 -4.26 -18.51 -2.53
C GLY A 96 -2.82 -18.15 -2.11
N PRO A 97 -2.52 -17.98 -0.82
CA PRO A 97 -1.15 -17.73 -0.35
C PRO A 97 -0.14 -18.81 -0.74
N VAL A 98 -0.59 -20.07 -0.85
CA VAL A 98 0.28 -21.18 -1.25
C VAL A 98 0.54 -21.15 -2.77
N ARG A 99 -0.47 -20.81 -3.56
CA ARG A 99 -0.38 -20.84 -5.04
C ARG A 99 0.18 -19.54 -5.63
N TRP A 100 -0.15 -18.39 -5.05
CA TRP A 100 0.25 -17.05 -5.50
C TRP A 100 0.83 -16.24 -4.34
N PRO A 101 2.00 -16.61 -3.84
CA PRO A 101 2.57 -16.00 -2.65
C PRO A 101 2.84 -14.50 -2.82
N THR A 102 3.43 -14.04 -3.95
CA THR A 102 3.69 -12.61 -4.18
C THR A 102 2.40 -11.80 -4.06
N PHE A 103 1.31 -12.28 -4.67
CA PHE A 103 0.03 -11.57 -4.63
C PHE A 103 -0.60 -11.57 -3.23
N PHE A 104 -0.64 -12.73 -2.56
CA PHE A 104 -1.34 -12.85 -1.27
C PHE A 104 -0.50 -12.42 -0.07
N VAL A 105 0.80 -12.71 -0.06
CA VAL A 105 1.66 -12.46 1.10
C VAL A 105 2.30 -11.08 1.00
N PHE A 106 2.94 -10.76 -0.12
CA PHE A 106 3.62 -9.47 -0.29
C PHE A 106 2.63 -8.34 -0.56
N ASN A 107 1.71 -8.52 -1.52
CA ASN A 107 0.75 -7.50 -1.92
C ASN A 107 -0.59 -7.56 -1.16
N HIS A 108 -0.72 -8.44 -0.17
CA HIS A 108 -1.93 -8.56 0.67
C HIS A 108 -3.23 -8.80 -0.12
N GLY A 109 -3.15 -9.59 -1.21
CA GLY A 109 -4.26 -9.81 -2.16
C GLY A 109 -5.55 -10.38 -1.55
N GLY A 110 -5.46 -11.03 -0.40
CA GLY A 110 -6.64 -11.48 0.34
C GLY A 110 -7.56 -10.34 0.80
N LEU A 111 -7.05 -9.10 0.90
CA LEU A 111 -7.89 -7.94 1.19
C LEU A 111 -8.90 -7.65 0.07
N LEU A 112 -8.61 -8.02 -1.19
CA LEU A 112 -9.58 -7.95 -2.31
C LEU A 112 -10.73 -8.95 -2.17
N LEU A 113 -10.50 -10.06 -1.47
CA LEU A 113 -11.55 -11.06 -1.22
C LEU A 113 -12.44 -10.68 -0.04
N TRP A 114 -12.03 -9.73 0.78
CA TRP A 114 -12.78 -9.32 1.96
C TRP A 114 -14.18 -8.73 1.64
N PRO A 115 -14.35 -7.84 0.65
CA PRO A 115 -15.71 -7.42 0.24
C PRO A 115 -16.63 -8.58 -0.13
N LEU A 116 -16.10 -9.60 -0.82
CA LEU A 116 -16.87 -10.80 -1.19
C LEU A 116 -17.22 -11.64 0.04
N TRP A 117 -16.33 -11.74 1.01
CA TRP A 117 -16.61 -12.38 2.29
C TRP A 117 -17.74 -11.68 3.05
N ILE A 118 -17.69 -10.36 3.17
CA ILE A 118 -18.76 -9.58 3.82
C ILE A 118 -20.08 -9.74 3.05
N LEU A 119 -20.03 -9.79 1.72
CA LEU A 119 -21.21 -10.04 0.90
C LEU A 119 -21.82 -11.42 1.21
N ALA A 120 -21.00 -12.47 1.29
CA ALA A 120 -21.45 -13.81 1.66
C ALA A 120 -22.11 -13.81 3.06
N MET A 121 -21.48 -13.20 4.05
CA MET A 121 -22.06 -13.05 5.38
C MET A 121 -23.35 -12.22 5.36
N THR A 122 -23.41 -11.19 4.55
CA THR A 122 -24.62 -10.37 4.37
C THR A 122 -25.77 -11.21 3.81
N TRP A 123 -25.53 -12.08 2.84
CA TRP A 123 -26.56 -12.97 2.28
C TRP A 123 -27.05 -14.00 3.32
N ILE A 124 -26.15 -14.52 4.13
CA ILE A 124 -26.51 -15.49 5.20
C ILE A 124 -27.35 -14.82 6.30
N PHE A 125 -26.97 -13.62 6.73
CA PHE A 125 -27.59 -12.95 7.87
C PHE A 125 -28.83 -12.13 7.48
N TRP A 126 -28.79 -11.41 6.34
CA TRP A 126 -29.75 -10.39 5.95
C TRP A 126 -30.45 -10.66 4.62
N GLY A 127 -30.01 -11.68 3.87
CA GLY A 127 -30.53 -12.03 2.55
C GLY A 127 -29.92 -11.22 1.40
N ILE A 128 -30.19 -11.70 0.17
CA ILE A 128 -29.61 -11.14 -1.06
C ILE A 128 -30.08 -9.69 -1.33
N GLU A 129 -31.25 -9.33 -0.87
CA GLU A 129 -31.79 -7.97 -1.01
C GLU A 129 -30.94 -6.91 -0.30
N ALA A 130 -30.26 -7.31 0.79
CA ALA A 130 -29.34 -6.44 1.50
C ALA A 130 -28.14 -6.02 0.63
N THR A 131 -27.82 -6.77 -0.44
CA THR A 131 -26.71 -6.45 -1.37
C THR A 131 -26.82 -5.03 -1.90
N ARG A 132 -28.03 -4.59 -2.30
CA ARG A 132 -28.23 -3.23 -2.82
C ARG A 132 -27.84 -2.14 -1.83
N LYS A 133 -27.96 -2.42 -0.55
CA LYS A 133 -27.61 -1.48 0.54
C LYS A 133 -26.14 -1.50 0.88
N VAL A 134 -25.51 -2.66 0.83
CA VAL A 134 -24.09 -2.81 1.17
C VAL A 134 -23.16 -2.71 -0.04
N PHE A 135 -23.68 -2.68 -1.26
CA PHE A 135 -22.86 -2.67 -2.49
C PHE A 135 -21.84 -1.51 -2.51
N ALA A 136 -22.32 -0.30 -2.23
CA ALA A 136 -21.43 0.87 -2.23
C ALA A 136 -20.34 0.80 -1.15
N PRO A 137 -20.62 0.48 0.14
CA PRO A 137 -19.57 0.26 1.13
C PRO A 137 -18.65 -0.92 0.80
N LEU A 138 -19.13 -1.99 0.14
CA LEU A 138 -18.27 -3.09 -0.29
C LEU A 138 -17.34 -2.70 -1.43
N LEU A 139 -17.85 -1.92 -2.41
CA LEU A 139 -17.01 -1.37 -3.47
C LEU A 139 -15.95 -0.41 -2.91
N TYR A 140 -16.34 0.43 -1.95
CA TYR A 140 -15.41 1.31 -1.25
C TYR A 140 -14.34 0.53 -0.47
N LEU A 141 -14.70 -0.61 0.11
CA LEU A 141 -13.75 -1.47 0.84
C LEU A 141 -12.63 -2.04 -0.05
N VAL A 142 -12.81 -2.11 -1.37
CA VAL A 142 -11.75 -2.52 -2.31
C VAL A 142 -10.51 -1.61 -2.21
N LEU A 143 -10.71 -0.35 -1.84
CA LEU A 143 -9.61 0.61 -1.65
C LEU A 143 -8.67 0.26 -0.47
N VAL A 144 -9.05 -0.66 0.40
CA VAL A 144 -8.16 -1.15 1.48
C VAL A 144 -6.96 -1.93 0.94
N TRP A 145 -7.03 -2.40 -0.30
CA TRP A 145 -5.94 -3.15 -0.91
C TRP A 145 -4.77 -2.22 -1.27
N PRO A 146 -3.57 -2.41 -0.63
CA PRO A 146 -2.47 -1.47 -0.75
C PRO A 146 -2.09 -1.10 -2.18
N PRO A 147 -1.94 -2.02 -3.16
CA PRO A 147 -1.51 -1.65 -4.50
C PRO A 147 -2.45 -0.68 -5.24
N ILE A 148 -3.77 -0.78 -5.04
CA ILE A 148 -4.71 0.21 -5.62
C ILE A 148 -4.51 1.57 -4.96
N PHE A 149 -4.42 1.57 -3.63
CA PHE A 149 -4.27 2.81 -2.87
C PHE A 149 -2.92 3.48 -3.16
N GLU A 150 -1.84 2.71 -3.19
CA GLU A 150 -0.50 3.18 -3.54
C GLU A 150 -0.45 3.76 -4.95
N ALA A 151 -1.09 3.13 -5.93
CA ALA A 151 -1.16 3.67 -7.28
C ALA A 151 -1.85 5.04 -7.32
N ILE A 152 -2.93 5.22 -6.54
CA ILE A 152 -3.63 6.51 -6.42
C ILE A 152 -2.74 7.51 -5.66
N ALA A 153 -2.14 7.09 -4.55
CA ALA A 153 -1.30 7.93 -3.70
C ALA A 153 -0.08 8.45 -4.47
N ASN A 154 0.68 7.58 -5.13
CA ASN A 154 1.90 7.93 -5.86
C ASN A 154 1.62 8.91 -7.01
N ASN A 155 0.56 8.67 -7.80
CA ASN A 155 0.18 9.60 -8.87
C ASN A 155 -0.25 10.96 -8.33
N THR A 156 -1.02 10.96 -7.23
CA THR A 156 -1.47 12.20 -6.58
C THR A 156 -0.29 12.95 -5.97
N GLN A 157 0.57 12.26 -5.27
CA GLN A 157 1.74 12.78 -4.59
C GLN A 157 2.71 13.47 -5.57
N THR A 158 3.03 12.82 -6.69
CA THR A 158 3.89 13.40 -7.74
C THR A 158 3.33 14.72 -8.28
N ALA A 159 2.02 14.80 -8.51
CA ALA A 159 1.38 16.04 -8.97
C ALA A 159 1.42 17.13 -7.88
N LEU A 160 1.14 16.76 -6.63
CA LEU A 160 1.09 17.71 -5.51
C LEU A 160 2.47 18.25 -5.14
N VAL A 161 3.52 17.42 -5.22
CA VAL A 161 4.92 17.90 -5.06
C VAL A 161 5.25 18.97 -6.07
N LYS A 162 4.92 18.78 -7.35
CA LYS A 162 5.14 19.79 -8.40
C LYS A 162 4.40 21.09 -8.08
N TRP A 163 3.17 21.02 -7.61
CA TRP A 163 2.39 22.20 -7.23
C TRP A 163 2.97 22.88 -5.97
N ALA A 164 3.39 22.12 -4.97
CA ALA A 164 4.03 22.64 -3.77
C ALA A 164 5.33 23.40 -4.11
N ILE A 165 6.16 22.82 -4.98
CA ILE A 165 7.39 23.47 -5.49
C ILE A 165 7.04 24.75 -6.24
N ALA A 166 6.01 24.75 -7.09
CA ALA A 166 5.60 25.95 -7.82
C ALA A 166 5.16 27.08 -6.88
N VAL A 167 4.36 26.75 -5.84
CA VAL A 167 3.93 27.73 -4.83
C VAL A 167 5.11 28.30 -4.04
N LEU A 168 6.06 27.46 -3.62
CA LEU A 168 7.24 27.93 -2.90
C LEU A 168 8.20 28.72 -3.80
N ASN A 169 8.30 28.36 -5.08
CA ASN A 169 9.03 29.13 -6.06
C ASN A 169 8.44 30.55 -6.22
N ASP A 170 7.12 30.65 -6.37
CA ASP A 170 6.45 31.96 -6.44
C ASP A 170 6.69 32.77 -5.16
N LEU A 171 6.56 32.11 -3.99
CA LEU A 171 6.86 32.76 -2.71
C LEU A 171 8.31 33.26 -2.63
N SER A 172 9.28 32.51 -3.16
CA SER A 172 10.69 32.86 -3.14
C SER A 172 11.01 34.16 -3.94
N HIS A 173 10.18 34.50 -4.91
CA HIS A 173 10.32 35.78 -5.65
C HIS A 173 9.84 36.99 -4.84
N HIS A 174 9.00 36.79 -3.84
CA HIS A 174 8.43 37.87 -3.03
C HIS A 174 9.11 38.03 -1.66
N VAL A 175 9.93 37.06 -1.24
CA VAL A 175 10.50 37.03 0.11
C VAL A 175 12.01 36.87 0.05
N SER A 176 12.75 37.87 0.53
CA SER A 176 14.22 37.99 0.39
C SER A 176 15.03 36.96 1.20
N TRP A 177 14.46 36.33 2.20
CA TRP A 177 15.12 35.29 3.02
C TRP A 177 14.90 33.86 2.50
N LEU A 178 14.10 33.68 1.44
CA LEU A 178 13.81 32.42 0.78
C LEU A 178 14.35 32.43 -0.64
N HIS A 179 15.15 31.44 -1.02
CA HIS A 179 15.73 31.32 -2.36
C HIS A 179 15.56 29.92 -2.92
N ALA A 180 15.19 29.79 -4.18
CA ALA A 180 15.22 28.50 -4.86
C ALA A 180 16.69 28.05 -5.03
N ALA A 181 17.01 26.83 -4.65
CA ALA A 181 18.32 26.23 -4.86
C ALA A 181 18.47 25.70 -6.30
N GLN A 182 19.69 25.34 -6.72
CA GLN A 182 19.94 24.75 -8.04
C GLN A 182 19.32 23.36 -8.20
N ILE A 183 19.08 22.65 -7.09
CA ILE A 183 18.44 21.33 -7.08
C ILE A 183 16.92 21.53 -7.02
N ALA A 184 16.20 20.97 -7.96
CA ALA A 184 14.74 21.05 -8.01
C ALA A 184 14.10 20.60 -6.69
N GLY A 185 13.13 21.37 -6.18
CA GLY A 185 12.44 21.07 -4.92
C GLY A 185 13.23 21.41 -3.65
N THR A 186 14.41 22.01 -3.77
CA THR A 186 15.23 22.47 -2.64
C THR A 186 15.18 23.99 -2.54
N PHE A 187 15.02 24.50 -1.33
CA PHE A 187 14.96 25.92 -1.04
C PHE A 187 15.99 26.29 0.04
N GLY A 188 16.71 27.35 -0.19
CA GLY A 188 17.58 27.97 0.80
C GLY A 188 16.78 28.94 1.67
N VAL A 189 16.79 28.74 2.97
CA VAL A 189 16.15 29.60 3.97
C VAL A 189 17.24 30.27 4.81
N ASN A 190 17.27 31.58 4.84
CA ASN A 190 18.24 32.30 5.68
C ASN A 190 17.78 32.26 7.15
N TYR A 191 18.60 31.66 8.01
CA TYR A 191 18.40 31.63 9.47
C TYR A 191 19.65 32.18 10.16
N HIS A 192 19.55 33.36 10.80
CA HIS A 192 20.67 34.03 11.48
C HIS A 192 21.93 34.16 10.61
N GLY A 193 21.77 34.46 9.32
CA GLY A 193 22.87 34.59 8.37
C GLY A 193 23.42 33.28 7.80
N GLN A 194 22.88 32.13 8.23
CA GLN A 194 23.18 30.82 7.67
C GLN A 194 22.11 30.42 6.66
N ASN A 195 22.51 29.85 5.54
CA ASN A 195 21.59 29.36 4.52
C ASN A 195 21.26 27.87 4.82
N ILE A 196 20.06 27.63 5.31
CA ILE A 196 19.55 26.28 5.61
C ILE A 196 18.86 25.73 4.37
N LEU A 197 19.29 24.56 3.88
CA LEU A 197 18.62 23.89 2.76
C LEU A 197 17.43 23.09 3.27
N VAL A 198 16.25 23.42 2.74
CA VAL A 198 14.98 22.73 3.01
C VAL A 198 14.54 22.04 1.73
N VAL A 199 14.35 20.72 1.80
CA VAL A 199 13.84 19.92 0.68
C VAL A 199 12.34 19.72 0.87
N VAL A 200 11.56 19.94 -0.18
CA VAL A 200 10.14 19.61 -0.19
C VAL A 200 10.00 18.10 -0.34
N ALA A 201 9.94 17.40 0.79
CA ALA A 201 9.73 15.97 0.82
C ALA A 201 8.30 15.61 0.36
N GLU A 202 8.13 14.42 -0.12
CA GLU A 202 6.82 13.87 -0.53
C GLU A 202 5.78 13.96 0.60
N ALA A 203 6.17 13.66 1.84
CA ALA A 203 5.33 13.81 3.04
C ALA A 203 4.83 15.25 3.27
N CYS A 204 5.52 16.27 2.72
CA CYS A 204 5.11 17.68 2.82
C CYS A 204 4.23 18.13 1.64
N SER A 205 3.98 17.27 0.65
CA SER A 205 3.20 17.63 -0.55
C SER A 205 1.72 17.88 -0.27
N GLY A 206 1.19 17.37 0.87
CA GLY A 206 -0.22 17.41 1.24
C GLY A 206 -1.02 16.25 0.69
N ALA A 207 -0.36 15.25 0.12
CA ALA A 207 -1.01 14.04 -0.37
C ALA A 207 -1.81 13.36 0.73
N ASP A 208 -1.24 13.24 1.93
CA ASP A 208 -1.91 12.61 3.09
C ASP A 208 -3.22 13.31 3.46
N SER A 209 -3.20 14.65 3.54
CA SER A 209 -4.41 15.42 3.86
C SER A 209 -5.48 15.32 2.77
N LEU A 210 -5.07 15.31 1.50
CA LEU A 210 -5.97 15.18 0.37
C LEU A 210 -6.54 13.76 0.26
N LEU A 211 -5.71 12.74 0.46
CA LEU A 211 -6.12 11.34 0.43
C LEU A 211 -7.03 11.02 1.63
N GLY A 212 -6.70 11.48 2.83
CA GLY A 212 -7.56 11.36 3.99
C GLY A 212 -8.93 12.00 3.77
N ALA A 213 -8.99 13.20 3.18
CA ALA A 213 -10.25 13.82 2.78
C ALA A 213 -10.98 12.99 1.71
N ALA A 214 -10.29 12.48 0.71
CA ALA A 214 -10.86 11.65 -0.37
C ALA A 214 -11.44 10.32 0.15
N ILE A 215 -10.84 9.73 1.18
CA ILE A 215 -11.36 8.53 1.87
C ILE A 215 -12.69 8.84 2.58
N VAL A 216 -12.79 9.96 3.26
CA VAL A 216 -13.97 10.30 4.08
C VAL A 216 -15.15 10.78 3.23
N ILE A 217 -14.90 11.48 2.12
CA ILE A 217 -15.92 12.10 1.27
C ILE A 217 -16.96 11.10 0.75
N PRO A 218 -16.65 9.93 0.18
CA PRO A 218 -17.65 9.00 -0.32
C PRO A 218 -18.62 8.56 0.78
N VAL A 219 -18.11 8.30 1.97
CA VAL A 219 -18.92 7.86 3.12
C VAL A 219 -19.89 8.97 3.53
N ILE A 220 -19.38 10.18 3.70
CA ILE A 220 -20.20 11.35 4.04
C ILE A 220 -21.24 11.61 2.93
N TRP A 221 -20.85 11.53 1.66
CA TRP A 221 -21.74 11.73 0.52
C TRP A 221 -22.96 10.82 0.56
N PHE A 222 -22.78 9.54 0.83
CA PHE A 222 -23.87 8.57 0.86
C PHE A 222 -24.66 8.59 2.17
N MET A 223 -24.04 8.94 3.28
CA MET A 223 -24.70 9.00 4.58
C MET A 223 -25.51 10.29 4.77
N LEU A 224 -25.11 11.41 4.16
CA LEU A 224 -25.84 12.66 4.29
C LEU A 224 -27.10 12.68 3.43
N GLN A 225 -28.19 13.20 4.00
CA GLN A 225 -29.41 13.57 3.27
C GLN A 225 -29.34 15.03 2.82
N GLY A 226 -29.82 15.29 1.61
CA GLY A 226 -29.84 16.61 0.99
C GLY A 226 -29.61 16.56 -0.51
N GLY A 227 -29.66 17.70 -1.17
CA GLY A 227 -29.45 17.78 -2.62
C GLY A 227 -28.02 17.48 -3.06
N ASN A 228 -27.85 16.76 -4.16
CA ASN A 228 -26.52 16.36 -4.67
C ASN A 228 -25.60 17.56 -4.92
N GLY A 229 -26.11 18.68 -5.46
CA GLY A 229 -25.30 19.89 -5.64
C GLY A 229 -24.70 20.43 -4.35
N LYS A 230 -25.43 20.35 -3.22
CA LYS A 230 -24.92 20.78 -1.91
C LYS A 230 -23.85 19.83 -1.37
N LYS A 231 -24.01 18.53 -1.61
CA LYS A 231 -23.01 17.51 -1.28
C LYS A 231 -21.75 17.73 -2.11
N THR A 232 -21.90 18.05 -3.42
CA THR A 232 -20.74 18.39 -4.27
C THR A 232 -20.00 19.61 -3.74
N VAL A 233 -20.71 20.65 -3.35
CA VAL A 233 -20.08 21.85 -2.74
C VAL A 233 -19.31 21.48 -1.48
N LEU A 234 -19.90 20.70 -0.58
CA LEU A 234 -19.22 20.26 0.65
C LEU A 234 -17.96 19.44 0.33
N SER A 235 -18.04 18.51 -0.62
CA SER A 235 -16.91 17.68 -1.07
C SER A 235 -15.81 18.53 -1.71
N SER A 236 -16.19 19.49 -2.54
CA SER A 236 -15.24 20.42 -3.16
C SER A 236 -14.53 21.27 -2.12
N VAL A 237 -15.25 21.78 -1.13
CA VAL A 237 -14.67 22.54 -0.01
C VAL A 237 -13.71 21.65 0.80
N ALA A 238 -14.02 20.37 1.00
CA ALA A 238 -13.12 19.44 1.69
C ALA A 238 -11.81 19.25 0.92
N LEU A 239 -11.88 18.97 -0.38
CA LEU A 239 -10.68 18.71 -1.21
C LEU A 239 -9.84 19.98 -1.43
N PHE A 240 -10.46 21.06 -1.87
CA PHE A 240 -9.74 22.32 -2.08
C PHE A 240 -9.27 22.95 -0.76
N GLY A 241 -10.06 22.80 0.31
CA GLY A 241 -9.66 23.22 1.65
C GLY A 241 -8.42 22.48 2.14
N ALA A 242 -8.37 21.14 1.99
CA ALA A 242 -7.19 20.36 2.33
C ALA A 242 -5.94 20.82 1.55
N LEU A 243 -6.08 21.08 0.26
CA LEU A 243 -5.01 21.56 -0.59
C LEU A 243 -4.51 22.96 -0.18
N ILE A 244 -5.41 23.92 0.01
CA ILE A 244 -5.07 25.29 0.41
C ILE A 244 -4.41 25.29 1.80
N LEU A 245 -4.95 24.54 2.75
CA LEU A 245 -4.40 24.44 4.10
C LEU A 245 -3.01 23.81 4.09
N ASN A 246 -2.73 22.87 3.18
CA ASN A 246 -1.39 22.35 3.02
C ASN A 246 -0.40 23.39 2.47
N TRP A 247 -0.80 24.20 1.50
CA TRP A 247 0.06 25.30 1.03
C TRP A 247 0.34 26.32 2.13
N ILE A 248 -0.66 26.66 2.95
CA ILE A 248 -0.48 27.48 4.15
C ILE A 248 0.48 26.80 5.11
N ARG A 249 0.35 25.49 5.34
CA ARG A 249 1.28 24.70 6.17
C ARG A 249 2.71 24.84 5.69
N LEU A 250 2.96 24.66 4.39
CA LEU A 250 4.30 24.79 3.81
C LEU A 250 4.88 26.20 4.02
N ALA A 251 4.10 27.24 3.73
CA ALA A 251 4.53 28.62 3.93
C ALA A 251 4.87 28.91 5.41
N VAL A 252 4.04 28.43 6.34
CA VAL A 252 4.27 28.56 7.79
C VAL A 252 5.51 27.78 8.22
N ILE A 253 5.74 26.58 7.73
CA ILE A 253 6.94 25.78 8.06
C ILE A 253 8.20 26.54 7.62
N VAL A 254 8.24 27.02 6.38
CA VAL A 254 9.40 27.76 5.84
C VAL A 254 9.64 29.05 6.64
N LEU A 255 8.59 29.77 7.02
CA LEU A 255 8.66 30.93 7.90
C LEU A 255 9.18 30.58 9.29
N CYS A 256 8.72 29.46 9.87
CA CYS A 256 9.21 28.99 11.16
C CYS A 256 10.69 28.58 11.12
N VAL A 257 11.15 27.96 10.02
CA VAL A 257 12.59 27.68 9.83
C VAL A 257 13.39 28.99 9.85
N HIS A 258 12.91 30.05 9.20
CA HIS A 258 13.56 31.34 9.18
C HIS A 258 13.65 32.00 10.57
N ILE A 259 12.57 31.88 11.38
CA ILE A 259 12.48 32.60 12.68
C ILE A 259 13.04 31.75 13.84
N LEU A 260 12.70 30.48 13.89
CA LEU A 260 12.93 29.59 15.03
C LEU A 260 14.01 28.53 14.79
N GLY A 261 14.44 28.39 13.53
CA GLY A 261 15.41 27.40 13.11
C GLY A 261 14.85 26.03 12.78
N PRO A 262 15.63 25.17 12.11
CA PRO A 262 15.16 23.88 11.60
C PRO A 262 14.79 22.89 12.72
N SER A 263 15.58 22.84 13.80
CA SER A 263 15.35 21.87 14.89
C SER A 263 13.99 22.05 15.56
N VAL A 264 13.62 23.27 15.96
CA VAL A 264 12.35 23.56 16.60
C VAL A 264 11.19 23.35 15.61
N THR A 265 11.38 23.79 14.37
CA THR A 265 10.34 23.70 13.34
C THR A 265 9.99 22.27 13.00
N PHE A 266 10.97 21.41 12.71
CA PHE A 266 10.68 20.04 12.28
C PHE A 266 10.32 19.11 13.43
N HIS A 267 10.85 19.35 14.64
CA HIS A 267 10.58 18.46 15.77
C HIS A 267 9.25 18.75 16.46
N TYR A 268 8.85 20.03 16.56
CA TYR A 268 7.65 20.41 17.32
C TYR A 268 6.55 21.01 16.45
N ILE A 269 6.87 21.96 15.56
CA ILE A 269 5.82 22.71 14.85
C ILE A 269 5.23 21.89 13.71
N HIS A 270 6.06 21.22 12.91
CA HIS A 270 5.63 20.46 11.74
C HIS A 270 4.55 19.41 12.06
N PRO A 271 4.68 18.51 13.06
CA PRO A 271 3.65 17.54 13.39
C PRO A 271 2.38 18.19 13.95
N VAL A 272 2.52 19.17 14.86
CA VAL A 272 1.38 19.82 15.52
C VAL A 272 0.57 20.65 14.53
N LEU A 273 1.23 21.36 13.60
CA LEU A 273 0.57 22.19 12.60
C LEU A 273 -0.35 21.39 11.68
N GLY A 274 0.04 20.17 11.31
CA GLY A 274 -0.79 19.25 10.54
C GLY A 274 -2.12 18.93 11.25
N PHE A 275 -2.05 18.56 12.53
CA PHE A 275 -3.25 18.30 13.34
C PHE A 275 -4.17 19.52 13.48
N ILE A 276 -3.61 20.70 13.73
CA ILE A 276 -4.38 21.92 13.87
C ILE A 276 -5.14 22.25 12.58
N LEU A 277 -4.44 22.22 11.42
CA LEU A 277 -5.04 22.58 10.13
C LEU A 277 -6.09 21.55 9.69
N PHE A 278 -5.84 20.26 9.89
CA PHE A 278 -6.82 19.23 9.59
C PHE A 278 -8.05 19.33 10.52
N GLY A 279 -7.83 19.58 11.81
CA GLY A 279 -8.91 19.84 12.78
C GLY A 279 -9.74 21.07 12.39
N LEU A 280 -9.10 22.14 11.94
CA LEU A 280 -9.79 23.34 11.45
C LEU A 280 -10.66 23.03 10.23
N LEU A 281 -10.15 22.25 9.28
CA LEU A 281 -10.92 21.79 8.11
C LEU A 281 -12.14 20.99 8.54
N ALA A 282 -11.98 20.05 9.45
CA ALA A 282 -13.09 19.22 9.97
C ALA A 282 -14.17 20.08 10.63
N VAL A 283 -13.78 21.03 11.48
CA VAL A 283 -14.71 21.97 12.12
C VAL A 283 -15.44 22.82 11.07
N MET A 284 -14.73 23.34 10.08
CA MET A 284 -15.31 24.11 8.98
C MET A 284 -16.36 23.30 8.21
N LEU A 285 -16.07 22.03 7.89
CA LEU A 285 -17.01 21.16 7.20
C LEU A 285 -18.27 20.90 8.05
N VAL A 286 -18.13 20.69 9.35
CA VAL A 286 -19.28 20.50 10.26
C VAL A 286 -20.13 21.79 10.32
N ILE A 287 -19.51 22.95 10.41
CA ILE A 287 -20.23 24.24 10.39
C ILE A 287 -21.01 24.42 9.08
N LEU A 288 -20.45 24.00 7.94
CA LEU A 288 -21.07 24.10 6.62
C LEU A 288 -22.30 23.18 6.45
N LEU A 289 -22.47 22.14 7.24
CA LEU A 289 -23.64 21.26 7.15
C LEU A 289 -24.95 22.05 7.35
N LYS A 290 -24.98 22.98 8.30
CA LYS A 290 -26.18 23.76 8.63
C LYS A 290 -26.62 24.69 7.49
N PRO A 291 -25.78 25.59 6.92
CA PRO A 291 -26.17 26.45 5.80
C PRO A 291 -26.47 25.66 4.52
N LEU A 292 -25.81 24.52 4.30
CA LEU A 292 -26.11 23.65 3.17
C LEU A 292 -27.38 22.81 3.38
N LYS A 293 -27.98 22.85 4.57
CA LYS A 293 -29.16 22.02 4.93
C LYS A 293 -28.91 20.54 4.70
N LEU A 294 -27.69 20.08 5.01
CA LEU A 294 -27.32 18.68 4.99
C LEU A 294 -27.45 18.12 6.41
N HIS A 295 -28.03 16.94 6.53
CA HIS A 295 -28.23 16.29 7.83
C HIS A 295 -28.06 14.79 7.71
N MET A 296 -27.67 14.15 8.80
CA MET A 296 -27.69 12.70 8.88
C MET A 296 -29.13 12.23 9.13
N PRO A 297 -29.59 11.19 8.40
CA PRO A 297 -30.89 10.61 8.68
C PRO A 297 -30.91 10.04 10.11
N THR A 298 -32.06 10.18 10.76
CA THR A 298 -32.29 9.52 12.06
C THR A 298 -32.35 8.01 11.88
N ILE A 299 -31.64 7.26 12.73
CA ILE A 299 -31.71 5.80 12.73
C ILE A 299 -33.10 5.40 13.23
N GLN A 300 -33.99 5.08 12.30
CA GLN A 300 -35.24 4.39 12.61
C GLN A 300 -35.01 2.91 12.37
N MET A 301 -34.78 2.14 13.44
CA MET A 301 -34.66 0.68 13.31
C MET A 301 -35.95 0.14 12.72
N SER A 302 -35.88 -0.37 11.48
CA SER A 302 -37.01 -1.01 10.84
C SER A 302 -37.50 -2.19 11.67
N SER A 303 -38.79 -2.20 12.02
CA SER A 303 -39.41 -3.30 12.74
C SER A 303 -39.60 -4.56 11.88
N THR A 304 -39.33 -4.47 10.58
CA THR A 304 -39.65 -5.49 9.57
C THR A 304 -38.44 -6.36 9.17
N VAL A 305 -37.26 -6.16 9.77
CA VAL A 305 -36.09 -6.98 9.46
C VAL A 305 -36.37 -8.44 9.81
N ARG A 306 -36.43 -9.31 8.79
CA ARG A 306 -36.56 -10.76 8.95
C ARG A 306 -35.17 -11.36 9.14
N PHE A 307 -35.05 -12.21 10.13
CA PHE A 307 -33.78 -12.85 10.50
C PHE A 307 -33.60 -14.19 9.81
N ALA A 308 -32.34 -14.52 9.48
CA ALA A 308 -31.95 -15.87 9.16
C ALA A 308 -32.20 -16.80 10.36
N GLY A 309 -32.59 -18.05 10.07
CA GLY A 309 -32.74 -19.06 11.13
C GLY A 309 -31.40 -19.34 11.84
N TRP A 310 -31.46 -19.59 13.13
CA TRP A 310 -30.26 -19.86 13.97
C TRP A 310 -29.32 -20.92 13.38
N GLY A 311 -29.84 -21.94 12.69
CA GLY A 311 -29.02 -22.97 12.04
C GLY A 311 -28.05 -22.41 11.00
N ARG A 312 -28.45 -21.38 10.24
CA ARG A 312 -27.59 -20.74 9.24
C ARG A 312 -26.52 -19.87 9.87
N ILE A 313 -26.90 -19.13 10.90
CA ILE A 313 -25.98 -18.30 11.66
C ILE A 313 -24.91 -19.17 12.30
N SER A 314 -25.31 -20.27 12.92
CA SER A 314 -24.39 -21.26 13.49
C SER A 314 -23.47 -21.88 12.42
N GLY A 315 -24.01 -22.16 11.23
CA GLY A 315 -23.23 -22.62 10.08
C GLY A 315 -22.20 -21.60 9.62
N ALA A 316 -22.57 -20.33 9.49
CA ALA A 316 -21.64 -19.24 9.13
C ALA A 316 -20.53 -19.06 10.17
N VAL A 317 -20.88 -19.09 11.46
CA VAL A 317 -19.90 -19.01 12.55
C VAL A 317 -18.96 -20.21 12.53
N LEU A 318 -19.49 -21.42 12.32
CA LEU A 318 -18.68 -22.65 12.21
C LEU A 318 -17.71 -22.59 11.03
N VAL A 319 -18.20 -22.23 9.83
CA VAL A 319 -17.36 -22.09 8.63
C VAL A 319 -16.27 -21.05 8.87
N SER A 320 -16.60 -19.92 9.47
CA SER A 320 -15.62 -18.89 9.80
C SER A 320 -14.58 -19.38 10.80
N ALA A 321 -14.99 -20.12 11.83
CA ALA A 321 -14.08 -20.68 12.82
C ALA A 321 -13.14 -21.73 12.20
N VAL A 322 -13.69 -22.65 11.38
CA VAL A 322 -12.88 -23.64 10.66
C VAL A 322 -11.87 -22.98 9.75
N LEU A 323 -12.28 -21.96 8.98
CA LEU A 323 -11.38 -21.20 8.11
C LEU A 323 -10.28 -20.50 8.91
N PHE A 324 -10.60 -19.97 10.10
CA PHE A 324 -9.58 -19.35 10.95
C PHE A 324 -8.52 -20.34 11.41
N PHE A 325 -8.89 -21.53 11.77
CA PHE A 325 -7.93 -22.58 12.14
C PHE A 325 -6.99 -22.94 10.98
N PHE A 326 -7.47 -22.90 9.75
CA PHE A 326 -6.66 -23.21 8.56
C PHE A 326 -5.97 -21.99 7.98
N LEU A 327 -6.59 -20.80 8.03
CA LEU A 327 -6.06 -19.59 7.43
C LEU A 327 -4.69 -19.22 8.01
N ARG A 328 -4.57 -19.21 9.34
CA ARG A 328 -3.33 -18.82 10.01
C ARG A 328 -2.16 -19.78 9.78
N PRO A 329 -2.32 -21.11 9.95
CA PRO A 329 -1.24 -22.06 9.65
C PRO A 329 -0.82 -22.06 8.18
N LEU A 330 -1.78 -21.98 7.24
CA LEU A 330 -1.48 -21.97 5.81
C LEU A 330 -0.86 -20.65 5.34
N PHE A 331 -1.26 -19.53 5.92
CA PHE A 331 -0.59 -18.26 5.70
C PHE A 331 0.86 -18.32 6.20
N ASN A 332 1.11 -18.90 7.36
CA ASN A 332 2.46 -19.14 7.87
C ASN A 332 3.25 -20.12 6.98
N LEU A 333 2.60 -21.13 6.42
CA LEU A 333 3.22 -22.07 5.48
C LEU A 333 3.60 -21.37 4.18
N ALA A 334 2.70 -20.56 3.62
CA ALA A 334 2.98 -19.77 2.42
C ALA A 334 4.15 -18.81 2.63
N GLN A 335 4.25 -18.17 3.78
CA GLN A 335 5.41 -17.36 4.15
C GLN A 335 6.69 -18.18 4.23
N GLY A 336 6.62 -19.45 4.66
CA GLY A 336 7.74 -20.39 4.64
C GLY A 336 8.18 -20.81 3.24
N THR A 337 7.29 -20.73 2.23
CA THR A 337 7.66 -21.02 0.82
C THR A 337 8.28 -19.83 0.11
N PHE A 338 8.14 -18.61 0.64
CA PHE A 338 8.79 -17.40 0.11
C PHE A 338 10.24 -17.28 0.53
N GLY A 339 10.57 -17.75 1.67
CA GLY A 339 11.90 -17.70 2.22
C GLY A 339 12.09 -18.84 3.19
N ASN A 340 13.31 -19.10 3.52
CA ASN A 340 13.68 -20.18 4.39
C ASN A 340 13.06 -20.04 5.80
N PRO A 341 12.54 -21.12 6.39
CA PRO A 341 12.04 -21.13 7.75
C PRO A 341 13.12 -20.98 8.83
N SER A 342 14.40 -20.96 8.47
CA SER A 342 15.49 -20.85 9.45
C SER A 342 15.53 -19.47 10.09
N PRO A 343 15.61 -19.38 11.43
CA PRO A 343 15.73 -18.11 12.11
C PRO A 343 17.09 -17.47 11.80
N VAL A 344 17.10 -16.38 11.06
CA VAL A 344 18.32 -15.60 10.84
C VAL A 344 18.74 -15.01 12.18
N LYS A 345 19.83 -15.53 12.73
CA LYS A 345 20.44 -14.95 13.91
C LYS A 345 20.97 -13.57 13.56
N ARG A 346 20.51 -12.56 14.29
CA ARG A 346 20.92 -11.15 14.25
C ARG A 346 21.58 -10.70 12.95
N TYR A 347 20.89 -9.83 12.25
CA TYR A 347 21.36 -9.16 11.05
C TYR A 347 22.76 -8.54 11.25
N ARG A 348 23.81 -9.22 10.80
CA ARG A 348 25.02 -8.53 10.38
C ARG A 348 24.82 -8.26 8.89
N VAL A 349 24.77 -7.00 8.51
CA VAL A 349 24.56 -6.53 7.14
C VAL A 349 25.43 -7.28 6.11
N ALA A 350 26.62 -7.71 6.49
CA ALA A 350 27.58 -8.41 5.65
C ALA A 350 27.20 -9.85 5.20
N THR A 351 26.13 -10.45 5.72
CA THR A 351 25.80 -11.86 5.45
C THR A 351 24.58 -12.06 4.57
N PHE A 352 23.96 -10.99 4.08
CA PHE A 352 22.69 -11.08 3.36
C PHE A 352 22.83 -11.45 1.90
N LEU A 353 23.72 -10.75 1.20
CA LEU A 353 23.90 -11.01 -0.24
C LEU A 353 24.71 -12.30 -0.41
N PRO A 354 24.22 -13.28 -1.20
CA PRO A 354 24.88 -14.56 -1.36
C PRO A 354 26.24 -14.41 -2.03
N SER A 355 27.17 -15.30 -1.74
CA SER A 355 28.42 -15.39 -2.48
C SER A 355 28.22 -16.29 -3.67
N LEU A 356 28.56 -15.81 -4.86
CA LEU A 356 28.56 -16.59 -6.10
C LEU A 356 29.99 -16.98 -6.45
N PRO A 357 30.27 -18.27 -6.77
CA PRO A 357 31.65 -18.75 -6.99
C PRO A 357 32.39 -18.04 -8.10
N GLN A 358 31.67 -17.48 -9.07
CA GLN A 358 32.24 -16.83 -10.26
C GLN A 358 32.59 -15.35 -10.03
N PHE A 359 32.19 -14.78 -8.89
CA PHE A 359 32.32 -13.35 -8.60
C PHE A 359 33.12 -13.12 -7.32
N GLN A 360 33.93 -12.08 -7.34
CA GLN A 360 34.45 -11.45 -6.13
C GLN A 360 33.48 -10.39 -5.67
N LYS A 361 33.09 -10.46 -4.41
CA LYS A 361 32.16 -9.53 -3.80
C LYS A 361 32.93 -8.41 -3.09
N SER A 362 32.62 -7.18 -3.44
CA SER A 362 33.19 -5.98 -2.84
C SER A 362 32.06 -5.08 -2.32
N PRO A 363 32.13 -4.61 -1.06
CA PRO A 363 31.12 -3.66 -0.55
C PRO A 363 31.07 -2.40 -1.41
N ALA A 364 29.87 -2.03 -1.87
CA ALA A 364 29.66 -0.80 -2.63
C ALA A 364 29.37 0.37 -1.67
N TYR A 365 28.30 0.25 -0.89
CA TYR A 365 27.96 1.21 0.15
C TYR A 365 26.98 0.59 1.16
N TYR A 366 26.89 1.23 2.32
CA TYR A 366 25.88 0.94 3.32
C TYR A 366 25.09 2.21 3.59
N ALA A 367 23.84 2.24 3.16
CA ALA A 367 22.92 3.32 3.48
C ALA A 367 22.08 2.95 4.71
N ASN A 368 21.92 3.90 5.61
CA ASN A 368 20.96 3.76 6.69
C ASN A 368 19.64 4.43 6.26
N GLU A 369 18.81 3.66 5.59
CA GLU A 369 17.51 4.11 5.10
C GLU A 369 16.41 4.06 6.17
N SER A 370 16.80 4.14 7.45
CA SER A 370 15.86 4.04 8.57
C SER A 370 14.80 5.15 8.59
N SER A 371 15.11 6.31 8.03
CA SER A 371 14.14 7.40 7.87
C SER A 371 13.02 7.08 6.89
N VAL A 372 13.31 6.26 5.88
CA VAL A 372 12.40 5.88 4.80
C VAL A 372 11.77 4.52 5.08
N LEU A 373 12.60 3.50 5.34
CA LEU A 373 12.17 2.12 5.49
C LEU A 373 11.85 1.71 6.93
N GLY A 374 12.13 2.58 7.91
CA GLY A 374 11.89 2.35 9.33
C GLY A 374 13.15 1.98 10.12
N PRO A 375 13.08 2.11 11.46
CA PRO A 375 14.24 1.96 12.34
C PRO A 375 14.80 0.54 12.37
N ASP A 376 14.02 -0.44 11.93
CA ASP A 376 14.39 -1.86 11.82
C ASP A 376 14.87 -2.25 10.42
N SER A 377 15.00 -1.29 9.52
CA SER A 377 15.44 -1.54 8.14
C SER A 377 16.93 -1.84 8.06
N ALA A 378 17.30 -2.58 7.02
CA ALA A 378 18.68 -2.83 6.65
C ALA A 378 18.82 -2.71 5.12
N THR A 379 19.88 -2.05 4.70
CA THR A 379 20.25 -1.93 3.28
C THR A 379 21.66 -2.47 3.09
N GLN A 380 21.87 -3.25 2.06
CA GLN A 380 23.19 -3.72 1.64
C GLN A 380 23.32 -3.55 0.14
N ALA A 381 24.48 -3.06 -0.29
CA ALA A 381 24.84 -2.97 -1.69
C ALA A 381 26.27 -3.46 -1.88
N ASP A 382 26.44 -4.44 -2.75
CA ASP A 382 27.76 -5.02 -3.08
C ASP A 382 27.97 -5.02 -4.60
N LEU A 383 29.20 -4.79 -5.02
CA LEU A 383 29.63 -4.99 -6.38
C LEU A 383 30.09 -6.45 -6.56
N TYR A 384 29.50 -7.13 -7.53
CA TYR A 384 29.90 -8.46 -7.98
C TYR A 384 30.79 -8.33 -9.18
N VAL A 385 32.10 -8.50 -8.97
CA VAL A 385 33.15 -8.27 -9.97
C VAL A 385 33.65 -9.60 -10.49
N MET A 386 33.70 -9.76 -11.81
CA MET A 386 34.34 -10.91 -12.47
C MET A 386 35.87 -10.77 -12.46
N PRO A 387 36.62 -11.68 -11.81
CA PRO A 387 38.05 -11.52 -11.56
C PRO A 387 38.89 -11.32 -12.83
N HIS A 388 38.52 -11.95 -13.96
CA HIS A 388 39.33 -11.91 -15.19
C HIS A 388 38.94 -10.76 -16.13
N SER A 389 37.73 -10.21 -16.06
CA SER A 389 37.27 -9.18 -17.01
C SER A 389 37.12 -7.83 -16.38
N GLY A 390 37.12 -7.73 -15.06
CA GLY A 390 36.82 -6.52 -14.33
C GLY A 390 35.38 -6.02 -14.53
N LYS A 391 34.52 -6.80 -15.21
CA LYS A 391 33.12 -6.45 -15.40
C LYS A 391 32.36 -6.62 -14.09
N GLU A 392 31.44 -5.70 -13.82
CA GLU A 392 30.79 -5.60 -12.51
C GLU A 392 29.28 -5.43 -12.63
N THR A 393 28.59 -5.88 -11.61
CA THR A 393 27.15 -5.72 -11.44
C THR A 393 26.89 -5.25 -10.03
N LEU A 394 26.10 -4.21 -9.88
CA LEU A 394 25.65 -3.73 -8.58
C LEU A 394 24.46 -4.61 -8.14
N VAL A 395 24.53 -5.11 -6.92
CA VAL A 395 23.43 -5.85 -6.29
C VAL A 395 23.07 -5.15 -5.00
N GLU A 396 21.82 -4.80 -4.88
CA GLU A 396 21.25 -4.15 -3.71
C GLU A 396 20.15 -5.00 -3.09
N MET A 397 20.05 -4.96 -1.77
CA MET A 397 18.96 -5.57 -1.02
C MET A 397 18.51 -4.65 0.09
N TRP A 398 17.23 -4.36 0.11
CA TRP A 398 16.56 -3.61 1.16
C TRP A 398 15.68 -4.56 1.96
N SER A 399 15.71 -4.45 3.29
CA SER A 399 14.94 -5.30 4.19
C SER A 399 14.25 -4.47 5.28
N THR A 400 12.97 -4.73 5.49
CA THR A 400 12.16 -4.08 6.53
C THR A 400 11.09 -5.03 7.06
N ALA A 401 10.54 -4.76 8.23
CA ALA A 401 9.38 -5.50 8.75
C ALA A 401 8.05 -5.09 8.08
N ASN A 402 8.05 -4.05 7.25
CA ASN A 402 6.83 -3.52 6.62
C ASN A 402 6.89 -3.56 5.09
N ALA A 403 6.12 -4.49 4.47
CA ALA A 403 6.03 -4.63 3.02
C ALA A 403 5.64 -3.33 2.30
N SER A 404 4.73 -2.57 2.88
CA SER A 404 4.20 -1.35 2.27
C SER A 404 5.24 -0.24 2.17
N ARG A 405 6.22 -0.21 3.08
CA ARG A 405 7.35 0.73 2.95
C ARG A 405 8.20 0.41 1.73
N LEU A 406 8.45 -0.88 1.45
CA LEU A 406 9.15 -1.29 0.23
C LEU A 406 8.33 -0.98 -1.03
N ALA A 407 7.01 -1.06 -0.98
CA ALA A 407 6.15 -0.73 -2.11
C ALA A 407 6.14 0.78 -2.37
N THR A 408 6.00 1.61 -1.33
CA THR A 408 5.94 3.07 -1.44
C THR A 408 7.28 3.68 -1.86
N TYR A 409 8.36 3.21 -1.27
CA TYR A 409 9.72 3.71 -1.52
C TYR A 409 10.55 2.74 -2.37
N GLY A 410 9.89 2.00 -3.25
CA GLY A 410 10.55 1.07 -4.15
C GLY A 410 11.49 1.78 -5.13
N PHE A 411 12.41 1.02 -5.70
CA PHE A 411 13.41 1.51 -6.65
C PHE A 411 12.76 2.22 -7.84
N HIS A 412 11.65 1.71 -8.36
CA HIS A 412 10.87 2.36 -9.41
C HIS A 412 10.42 3.78 -9.02
N ALA A 413 9.92 3.96 -7.79
CA ALA A 413 9.55 5.29 -7.29
C ALA A 413 10.78 6.19 -7.14
N CYS A 414 11.89 5.63 -6.66
CA CYS A 414 13.16 6.31 -6.54
C CYS A 414 13.71 6.78 -7.90
N LEU A 415 13.66 5.93 -8.92
CA LEU A 415 14.08 6.28 -10.29
C LEU A 415 13.28 7.48 -10.83
N LEU A 416 11.96 7.42 -10.70
CA LEU A 416 11.09 8.50 -11.14
C LEU A 416 11.35 9.79 -10.36
N TYR A 417 11.66 9.70 -9.08
CA TYR A 417 12.01 10.84 -8.24
C TYR A 417 13.32 11.50 -8.68
N HIS A 418 14.32 10.71 -9.05
CA HIS A 418 15.60 11.24 -9.56
C HIS A 418 15.52 11.75 -11.01
N GLY A 419 14.37 11.62 -11.66
CA GLY A 419 14.16 12.07 -13.04
C GLY A 419 14.69 11.10 -14.08
N ASP A 420 14.96 9.87 -13.69
CA ASP A 420 15.31 8.78 -14.58
C ASP A 420 14.10 8.36 -15.43
N ASN A 421 14.35 7.93 -16.65
CA ASN A 421 13.29 7.53 -17.56
C ASN A 421 13.32 6.02 -17.79
N ILE A 422 12.24 5.34 -17.42
CA ILE A 422 12.07 3.93 -17.74
C ILE A 422 11.62 3.82 -19.20
N VAL A 423 12.52 3.30 -20.05
CA VAL A 423 12.31 3.18 -21.49
C VAL A 423 11.54 1.92 -21.84
N ALA A 424 11.81 0.83 -21.13
CA ALA A 424 11.13 -0.44 -21.31
C ALA A 424 11.07 -1.22 -19.99
N SER A 425 10.05 -2.07 -19.84
CA SER A 425 9.93 -3.02 -18.74
C SER A 425 9.42 -4.37 -19.22
N GLN A 426 9.75 -5.43 -18.49
CA GLN A 426 9.24 -6.78 -18.70
C GLN A 426 9.16 -7.52 -17.38
N SER A 427 7.97 -7.94 -17.00
CA SER A 427 7.77 -8.76 -15.80
C SER A 427 7.74 -10.26 -16.17
N PHE A 428 8.28 -11.09 -15.28
CA PHE A 428 8.42 -12.53 -15.45
C PHE A 428 8.42 -13.23 -14.08
N GLN A 429 8.31 -14.57 -14.07
CA GLN A 429 8.44 -15.35 -12.84
C GLN A 429 9.88 -15.82 -12.64
N LEU A 430 10.38 -15.69 -11.43
CA LEU A 430 11.47 -16.46 -10.86
C LEU A 430 10.95 -17.78 -10.29
N VAL A 431 11.86 -18.65 -9.85
CA VAL A 431 11.47 -19.88 -9.13
C VAL A 431 10.51 -19.61 -7.97
N HIS A 432 9.69 -20.59 -7.65
CA HIS A 432 8.68 -20.52 -6.58
C HIS A 432 7.61 -19.44 -6.76
N GLY A 433 7.37 -18.95 -8.00
CA GLY A 433 6.32 -18.00 -8.30
C GLY A 433 6.59 -16.58 -7.81
N VAL A 434 7.85 -16.23 -7.54
CA VAL A 434 8.25 -14.85 -7.24
C VAL A 434 8.27 -14.04 -8.52
N VAL A 435 7.60 -12.91 -8.51
CA VAL A 435 7.54 -12.01 -9.67
C VAL A 435 8.73 -11.07 -9.66
N ALA A 436 9.47 -11.06 -10.75
CA ALA A 436 10.54 -10.10 -11.02
C ALA A 436 10.19 -9.21 -12.20
N THR A 437 10.76 -8.02 -12.23
CA THR A 437 10.61 -7.08 -13.35
C THR A 437 11.98 -6.56 -13.78
N ALA A 438 12.24 -6.68 -15.05
CA ALA A 438 13.40 -6.05 -15.70
C ALA A 438 13.00 -4.68 -16.23
N TYR A 439 13.85 -3.69 -16.03
CA TYR A 439 13.71 -2.32 -16.51
C TYR A 439 14.91 -1.94 -17.39
N ALA A 440 14.66 -1.23 -18.48
CA ALA A 440 15.68 -0.45 -19.17
C ALA A 440 15.53 1.01 -18.73
N VAL A 441 16.55 1.55 -18.08
CA VAL A 441 16.51 2.88 -17.45
C VAL A 441 17.48 3.81 -18.16
N SER A 442 16.99 4.93 -18.63
CA SER A 442 17.80 5.98 -19.26
C SER A 442 18.06 7.08 -18.25
N LEU A 443 19.31 7.29 -17.91
CA LEU A 443 19.75 8.38 -17.05
C LEU A 443 19.54 9.74 -17.74
N PRO A 444 19.31 10.82 -16.99
CA PRO A 444 19.32 12.16 -17.54
C PRO A 444 20.67 12.45 -18.22
N PRO A 445 20.73 13.31 -19.25
CA PRO A 445 21.98 13.64 -19.92
C PRO A 445 22.98 14.19 -18.91
N SER A 446 24.14 13.55 -18.80
CA SER A 446 25.20 14.07 -17.95
C SER A 446 25.64 15.46 -18.46
N THR A 447 25.95 16.37 -17.53
CA THR A 447 26.48 17.70 -17.86
C THR A 447 27.82 17.64 -18.57
N VAL A 448 28.49 16.49 -18.58
CA VAL A 448 29.75 16.22 -19.26
C VAL A 448 29.48 15.22 -20.39
N GLY A 449 29.37 15.73 -21.63
CA GLY A 449 29.29 14.93 -22.84
C GLY A 449 27.93 14.71 -23.48
N GLY A 450 26.81 15.12 -22.87
CA GLY A 450 25.46 15.12 -23.48
C GLY A 450 24.87 13.77 -23.90
N GLN A 451 25.57 12.66 -23.67
CA GLN A 451 25.13 11.34 -24.09
C GLN A 451 24.28 10.68 -22.97
N ARG A 452 23.08 10.25 -23.32
CA ARG A 452 22.22 9.48 -22.40
C ARG A 452 22.77 8.06 -22.28
N SER A 453 23.12 7.66 -21.06
CA SER A 453 23.47 6.26 -20.80
C SER A 453 22.22 5.48 -20.35
N THR A 454 22.10 4.25 -20.83
CA THR A 454 21.01 3.35 -20.45
C THR A 454 21.60 2.14 -19.73
N TYR A 455 21.03 1.77 -18.60
CA TYR A 455 21.36 0.55 -17.87
C TYR A 455 20.15 -0.36 -17.75
N VAL A 456 20.38 -1.60 -17.36
CA VAL A 456 19.32 -2.56 -17.04
C VAL A 456 19.32 -2.82 -15.55
N ASP A 457 18.13 -2.85 -14.99
CA ASP A 457 17.89 -3.21 -13.62
C ASP A 457 16.83 -4.31 -13.55
N ILE A 458 17.02 -5.28 -12.66
CA ILE A 458 16.07 -6.35 -12.38
C ILE A 458 15.72 -6.32 -10.92
N GLU A 459 14.43 -6.16 -10.64
CA GLU A 459 13.89 -6.09 -9.29
C GLU A 459 12.97 -7.26 -9.00
N TRP A 460 13.02 -7.73 -7.77
CA TRP A 460 11.99 -8.60 -7.19
C TRP A 460 11.83 -8.34 -5.71
N SER A 461 10.72 -8.81 -5.16
CA SER A 461 10.45 -8.72 -3.73
C SER A 461 10.07 -10.09 -3.19
N ASP A 462 10.55 -10.39 -2.01
CA ASP A 462 10.24 -11.61 -1.29
C ASP A 462 9.99 -11.34 0.21
N ALA A 463 9.62 -12.38 0.94
CA ALA A 463 9.41 -12.31 2.38
C ALA A 463 10.16 -13.46 3.06
N VAL A 464 10.95 -13.13 4.07
CA VAL A 464 11.75 -14.09 4.83
C VAL A 464 11.24 -14.19 6.27
N LYS A 465 11.06 -15.41 6.76
CA LYS A 465 10.69 -15.65 8.15
C LYS A 465 11.93 -15.63 9.03
N THR A 466 11.95 -14.75 10.02
CA THR A 466 13.03 -14.63 11.00
C THR A 466 12.54 -15.00 12.41
N SER A 467 13.44 -15.12 13.36
CA SER A 467 13.09 -15.29 14.77
C SER A 467 12.27 -14.13 15.37
N GLN A 468 12.37 -12.94 14.75
CA GLN A 468 11.64 -11.74 15.16
C GLN A 468 10.35 -11.50 14.40
N GLY A 469 9.98 -12.39 13.46
CA GLY A 469 8.82 -12.25 12.60
C GLY A 469 9.18 -12.31 11.12
N ILE A 470 8.26 -11.80 10.29
CA ILE A 470 8.46 -11.76 8.84
C ILE A 470 9.20 -10.48 8.50
N ARG A 471 10.18 -10.62 7.61
CA ARG A 471 10.84 -9.50 6.99
C ARG A 471 10.58 -9.53 5.49
N TYR A 472 10.33 -8.37 4.96
CA TYR A 472 10.13 -8.17 3.52
C TYR A 472 11.42 -7.63 2.94
N GLN A 473 11.82 -8.19 1.81
CA GLN A 473 13.06 -7.83 1.12
C GLN A 473 12.73 -7.38 -0.30
N ARG A 474 13.45 -6.38 -0.78
CA ARG A 474 13.50 -6.00 -2.18
C ARG A 474 14.93 -6.10 -2.65
N TRP A 475 15.08 -6.72 -3.80
CA TRP A 475 16.35 -6.92 -4.47
C TRP A 475 16.38 -6.11 -5.74
N SER A 476 17.54 -5.59 -6.08
CA SER A 476 17.86 -4.97 -7.35
C SER A 476 19.20 -5.48 -7.85
N ILE A 477 19.29 -5.78 -9.15
CA ILE A 477 20.53 -6.15 -9.84
C ILE A 477 20.66 -5.24 -11.06
N ALA A 478 21.63 -4.35 -11.02
CA ALA A 478 21.82 -3.33 -12.06
C ALA A 478 23.19 -3.42 -12.75
N SER A 479 23.21 -3.26 -14.07
CA SER A 479 24.44 -3.16 -14.84
C SER A 479 24.28 -2.31 -16.08
N PHE A 480 25.36 -1.61 -16.46
CA PHE A 480 25.47 -0.99 -17.77
C PHE A 480 25.89 -2.02 -18.83
N PRO A 481 25.46 -1.88 -20.11
CA PRO A 481 25.84 -2.82 -21.18
C PRO A 481 27.36 -3.01 -21.33
N ALA A 482 28.15 -1.96 -21.13
CA ALA A 482 29.61 -2.04 -21.21
C ALA A 482 30.23 -2.83 -20.05
N SER A 483 29.60 -2.80 -18.87
CA SER A 483 30.07 -3.45 -17.65
C SER A 483 29.43 -4.82 -17.40
N THR A 484 28.51 -5.26 -18.27
CA THR A 484 27.78 -6.52 -18.09
C THR A 484 28.73 -7.70 -17.99
N PRO A 485 28.69 -8.49 -16.90
CA PRO A 485 29.47 -9.72 -16.79
C PRO A 485 29.02 -10.76 -17.83
N ASN A 486 29.90 -11.64 -18.21
CA ASN A 486 29.60 -12.76 -19.11
C ASN A 486 30.13 -14.06 -18.49
N PRO A 487 29.50 -14.58 -17.44
CA PRO A 487 29.93 -15.77 -16.74
C PRO A 487 29.75 -17.00 -17.64
N THR A 488 30.77 -17.86 -17.69
CA THR A 488 30.82 -19.03 -18.59
C THR A 488 29.82 -20.13 -18.22
N ASN A 489 29.38 -20.17 -16.99
CA ASN A 489 28.52 -21.24 -16.44
C ASN A 489 27.12 -20.74 -16.04
N LEU A 490 26.70 -19.57 -16.49
CA LEU A 490 25.37 -19.05 -16.18
C LEU A 490 24.32 -19.81 -17.00
N HIS A 491 23.39 -20.43 -16.33
CA HIS A 491 22.27 -21.10 -16.98
C HIS A 491 21.26 -20.05 -17.46
N LEU A 492 21.28 -19.77 -18.76
CA LEU A 492 20.30 -18.84 -19.35
C LEU A 492 18.95 -19.55 -19.41
N PRO A 493 17.89 -18.99 -18.82
CA PRO A 493 16.57 -19.60 -18.91
C PRO A 493 16.11 -19.61 -20.38
N ASN A 494 15.81 -20.78 -20.91
CA ASN A 494 15.37 -20.94 -22.30
C ASN A 494 14.03 -20.25 -22.57
N HIS A 495 13.16 -20.20 -21.55
CA HIS A 495 11.88 -19.49 -21.59
C HIS A 495 11.61 -18.88 -20.22
N LEU A 496 11.20 -17.62 -20.23
CA LEU A 496 10.64 -16.98 -19.04
C LEU A 496 9.19 -17.44 -18.86
N GLU A 497 8.84 -17.90 -17.68
CA GLU A 497 7.45 -18.24 -17.40
C GLU A 497 6.58 -16.98 -17.43
N PRO A 498 5.49 -16.98 -18.21
CA PRO A 498 4.60 -15.84 -18.28
C PRO A 498 3.86 -15.69 -16.96
N LEU A 499 3.54 -14.44 -16.61
CA LEU A 499 2.73 -14.14 -15.45
C LEU A 499 1.32 -14.70 -15.60
N THR A 500 0.76 -15.23 -14.52
CA THR A 500 -0.67 -15.49 -14.44
C THR A 500 -1.45 -14.17 -14.40
N ALA A 501 -2.76 -14.20 -14.71
CA ALA A 501 -3.61 -13.01 -14.66
C ALA A 501 -3.60 -12.34 -13.27
N ILE A 502 -3.46 -13.12 -12.20
CA ILE A 502 -3.42 -12.63 -10.81
C ILE A 502 -2.09 -11.89 -10.55
N GLU A 503 -0.98 -12.45 -10.98
CA GLU A 503 0.35 -11.82 -10.81
C GLU A 503 0.48 -10.54 -11.65
N ALA A 504 -0.12 -10.54 -12.84
CA ALA A 504 -0.17 -9.36 -13.71
C ALA A 504 -0.94 -8.17 -13.10
N MET A 505 -1.78 -8.39 -12.09
CA MET A 505 -2.48 -7.29 -11.39
C MET A 505 -1.55 -6.39 -10.58
N THR A 506 -0.40 -6.92 -10.14
CA THR A 506 0.55 -6.20 -9.27
C THR A 506 1.89 -5.95 -9.93
N ALA A 507 2.13 -6.56 -11.07
CA ALA A 507 3.37 -6.38 -11.84
C ALA A 507 3.27 -5.16 -12.76
N PRO A 508 4.35 -4.39 -12.96
CA PRO A 508 4.39 -3.28 -13.90
C PRO A 508 4.07 -3.65 -15.35
N GLY A 509 4.13 -4.94 -15.68
CA GLY A 509 3.83 -5.45 -17.01
C GLY A 509 4.97 -5.30 -18.01
N THR A 510 4.64 -5.47 -19.29
CA THR A 510 5.58 -5.31 -20.39
C THR A 510 5.25 -4.03 -21.14
N HIS A 511 6.17 -3.07 -21.14
CA HIS A 511 6.02 -1.78 -21.78
C HIS A 511 7.26 -1.40 -22.56
N GLY A 512 7.08 -0.61 -23.62
CA GLY A 512 8.16 -0.02 -24.41
C GLY A 512 8.91 -1.01 -25.29
N LEU A 513 9.83 -0.47 -26.08
CA LEU A 513 10.75 -1.25 -26.91
C LEU A 513 12.12 -1.27 -26.24
N TRP A 514 12.64 -2.48 -26.04
CA TRP A 514 13.97 -2.66 -25.45
C TRP A 514 15.06 -2.11 -26.39
N PRO A 515 15.93 -1.23 -25.90
CA PRO A 515 17.09 -0.79 -26.67
C PRO A 515 17.98 -2.00 -27.02
N LEU A 516 18.39 -2.14 -28.28
CA LEU A 516 19.17 -3.27 -28.74
C LEU A 516 20.45 -3.49 -27.91
N ALA A 517 21.12 -2.42 -27.53
CA ALA A 517 22.32 -2.47 -26.69
C ALA A 517 22.10 -3.10 -25.31
N THR A 518 20.85 -3.11 -24.81
CA THR A 518 20.52 -3.61 -23.46
C THR A 518 19.99 -5.06 -23.47
N LEU A 519 19.71 -5.65 -24.62
CA LEU A 519 19.12 -6.99 -24.72
C LEU A 519 20.02 -8.08 -24.11
N HIS A 520 21.32 -8.04 -24.41
CA HIS A 520 22.29 -8.99 -23.85
C HIS A 520 22.38 -8.82 -22.33
N THR A 521 22.49 -7.57 -21.86
CA THR A 521 22.52 -7.24 -20.42
C THR A 521 21.28 -7.78 -19.72
N LYS A 522 20.09 -7.54 -20.27
CA LYS A 522 18.83 -8.06 -19.72
C LYS A 522 18.88 -9.58 -19.55
N THR A 523 19.28 -10.31 -20.58
CA THR A 523 19.32 -11.78 -20.53
C THR A 523 20.29 -12.29 -19.46
N VAL A 524 21.47 -11.69 -19.37
CA VAL A 524 22.48 -12.06 -18.36
C VAL A 524 21.98 -11.75 -16.95
N LEU A 525 21.41 -10.57 -16.74
CA LEU A 525 20.93 -10.19 -15.41
C LEU A 525 19.72 -11.02 -14.96
N ILE A 526 18.83 -11.44 -15.86
CA ILE A 526 17.74 -12.37 -15.56
C ILE A 526 18.29 -13.70 -15.02
N ALA A 527 19.27 -14.27 -15.70
CA ALA A 527 19.90 -15.51 -15.27
C ALA A 527 20.66 -15.34 -13.94
N LEU A 528 21.30 -14.18 -13.74
CA LEU A 528 21.97 -13.87 -12.49
C LEU A 528 20.97 -13.68 -11.33
N ALA A 529 19.82 -13.06 -11.59
CA ALA A 529 18.75 -12.91 -10.61
C ALA A 529 18.22 -14.28 -10.16
N ASP A 530 18.00 -15.20 -11.08
CA ASP A 530 17.57 -16.55 -10.78
C ASP A 530 18.62 -17.32 -9.96
N GLU A 531 19.89 -17.24 -10.33
CA GLU A 531 20.99 -17.85 -9.57
C GLU A 531 21.14 -17.25 -8.17
N MET A 532 21.04 -15.93 -8.03
CA MET A 532 21.09 -15.24 -6.74
C MET A 532 19.93 -15.61 -5.85
N PHE A 533 18.73 -15.67 -6.42
CA PHE A 533 17.55 -16.07 -5.67
C PHE A 533 17.69 -17.51 -5.17
N HIS A 534 18.13 -18.44 -6.01
CA HIS A 534 18.45 -19.81 -5.62
C HIS A 534 19.56 -19.89 -4.56
N ALA A 535 20.61 -19.08 -4.68
CA ALA A 535 21.69 -19.05 -3.71
C ALA A 535 21.23 -18.46 -2.37
N SER A 536 20.34 -17.48 -2.38
CA SER A 536 19.75 -16.92 -1.16
C SER A 536 18.94 -17.98 -0.41
N LEU A 537 18.18 -18.81 -1.11
CA LEU A 537 17.41 -19.90 -0.51
C LEU A 537 18.32 -20.97 0.13
N ARG A 538 19.45 -21.33 -0.52
CA ARG A 538 20.42 -22.34 0.00
C ARG A 538 21.23 -21.85 1.21
N ASN A 539 21.57 -20.57 1.28
CA ASN A 539 22.34 -20.02 2.40
C ASN A 539 21.53 -19.93 3.69
N HIS A 540 20.28 -20.26 3.63
CA HIS A 540 19.37 -20.28 4.76
C HIS A 540 19.06 -21.71 5.27
N GLU A 541 19.45 -22.77 4.54
CA GLU A 541 19.45 -24.15 5.00
C GLU A 541 20.67 -24.44 5.88
#